data_05ab84b5c3cf1d8b325a109f1ddc9abf
#
_entry.id   05ab84b5c3cf1d8b325a109f1ddc9abf
#
_cell.length_a   1.000
_cell.length_b   1.000
_cell.length_c   1.000
_cell.angle_alpha   90.00
_cell.angle_beta   90.00
_cell.angle_gamma   90.00
#
_symmetry.space_group_name_H-M   'P 1'
#
loop_
_entity.id
_entity.type
_entity.pdbx_description
1 polymer ?
#
loop_
_entity_poly.entity_id
_entity_poly.type
_entity_poly.pdbx_seq_one_letter_code
_entity_poly.pdbx_strand_id
1 'polypeptide(L)'
;MNTDPTQQTPSGHPITGWWTEATIYQIYPRSFADSDGDGIGDLPGITARLDHLVELGVDAVWLSPFYPSPQADAGYDVADYRDIDPLFGTLADADKLIAEARSRSLRVIVDLVPNHTSSAHRWFQAALPAAPGSPERARYIFRDGLGPTGDQPPNDWQSVFGGPAWTRTVDPDGKPGQWYLHLFDTGQPDLNWDNPEVHAEFLDVLRFWLDRGVDGFRVDVAHGLIKQADLADWQEPQEILSGNEIDKPRPPMWDQDGVHEIYRQWRQVLDSYPGERVLVAEAWVEPAERLARYVRPDEMHQAFNFEYLLAAWTAPAQYAVITRSLEATDSVGAPTTWVLSNHDVVRHASRLGLPVGGGRPNGIGIGDPQPDAALGLRRARAATLLMLALPGSAYLYQGEELGLPEHTTLPDEARQDPTWERSGHTQRGRDGCRVPIPWEADAPSYGFGPTDASWLPQPALWAEYALDRQRDVPGSTYELYRAALRLRREHGLGRGTLEWVSSGDETLIFRNGELTVLTNFGAAPVPLPTGAEVLATSAPLNDDNAVPTDVTVWLR
;
A
#
# COMPACT_ATOMS: atom_id res chain seq x y z
N MET A 1 47.24 14.00 -25.82
CA MET A 1 46.90 14.86 -24.69
C MET A 1 45.65 15.64 -25.08
N ASN A 2 44.53 15.19 -24.67
CA ASN A 2 43.27 15.95 -24.65
C ASN A 2 42.48 15.42 -23.46
N THR A 3 42.42 16.22 -22.46
CA THR A 3 41.69 16.00 -21.21
C THR A 3 40.23 16.32 -21.45
N ASP A 4 39.41 15.33 -21.23
CA ASP A 4 37.96 15.41 -21.27
C ASP A 4 37.44 16.24 -20.07
N PRO A 5 36.54 17.20 -20.24
CA PRO A 5 36.03 18.00 -19.16
C PRO A 5 34.82 17.34 -18.50
N THR A 6 34.98 17.02 -17.22
CA THR A 6 33.98 17.12 -16.14
C THR A 6 32.57 16.59 -16.41
N GLN A 7 32.33 15.36 -16.02
CA GLN A 7 31.04 14.97 -15.49
C GLN A 7 30.78 15.80 -14.21
N GLN A 8 29.92 16.79 -14.32
CA GLN A 8 29.31 17.43 -13.15
C GLN A 8 28.35 16.44 -12.53
N THR A 9 28.70 15.90 -11.38
CA THR A 9 27.75 15.30 -10.45
C THR A 9 26.64 16.32 -10.14
N PRO A 10 25.37 15.92 -10.11
CA PRO A 10 24.32 16.78 -9.60
C PRO A 10 24.70 17.20 -8.18
N SER A 11 24.59 18.47 -7.87
CA SER A 11 24.85 19.04 -6.55
C SER A 11 23.82 18.46 -5.55
N GLY A 12 24.14 17.30 -4.99
CA GLY A 12 23.30 16.63 -4.01
C GLY A 12 23.35 17.37 -2.67
N HIS A 13 22.38 18.24 -2.41
CA HIS A 13 21.98 18.45 -1.02
C HIS A 13 21.33 17.15 -0.55
N PRO A 14 21.71 16.60 0.62
CA PRO A 14 21.03 15.43 1.16
C PRO A 14 19.55 15.78 1.31
N ILE A 15 18.67 14.94 0.75
CA ILE A 15 17.22 15.07 0.97
C ILE A 15 17.00 14.91 2.47
N THR A 16 16.56 15.99 3.10
CA THR A 16 16.25 16.02 4.53
C THR A 16 14.75 16.12 4.67
N GLY A 17 14.14 15.16 5.34
CA GLY A 17 12.71 15.16 5.62
C GLY A 17 12.42 14.00 6.58
N TRP A 18 11.42 14.18 7.45
CA TRP A 18 11.02 13.14 8.41
C TRP A 18 10.67 11.82 7.70
N TRP A 19 10.11 11.92 6.51
CA TRP A 19 9.61 10.81 5.69
C TRP A 19 10.73 9.95 5.07
N THR A 20 11.97 10.45 5.04
CA THR A 20 13.09 9.73 4.40
C THR A 20 13.46 8.44 5.13
N GLU A 21 13.23 8.37 6.44
CA GLU A 21 13.58 7.24 7.28
C GLU A 21 12.41 6.69 8.08
N ALA A 22 11.23 7.34 7.96
CA ALA A 22 10.08 7.06 8.80
C ALA A 22 9.58 5.62 8.67
N THR A 23 9.05 5.12 9.76
CA THR A 23 8.17 3.95 9.76
C THR A 23 6.72 4.43 9.82
N ILE A 24 5.95 4.10 8.78
CA ILE A 24 4.57 4.51 8.61
C ILE A 24 3.67 3.28 8.80
N TYR A 25 2.65 3.42 9.65
CA TYR A 25 1.70 2.35 9.92
C TYR A 25 0.40 2.58 9.15
N GLN A 26 0.03 1.65 8.29
CA GLN A 26 -1.23 1.69 7.57
C GLN A 26 -2.37 1.22 8.47
N ILE A 27 -3.37 2.07 8.64
CA ILE A 27 -4.65 1.78 9.26
C ILE A 27 -5.71 1.61 8.18
N TYR A 28 -6.39 0.48 8.17
CA TYR A 28 -7.63 0.26 7.43
C TYR A 28 -8.80 0.56 8.37
N PRO A 29 -9.44 1.74 8.27
CA PRO A 29 -10.34 2.26 9.30
C PRO A 29 -11.40 1.26 9.75
N ARG A 30 -12.09 0.62 8.80
CA ARG A 30 -13.16 -0.36 9.05
C ARG A 30 -12.77 -1.52 9.96
N SER A 31 -11.47 -1.83 10.07
CA SER A 31 -10.95 -3.03 10.72
C SER A 31 -9.96 -2.76 11.84
N PHE A 32 -9.79 -1.50 12.25
CA PHE A 32 -8.81 -1.16 13.28
C PHE A 32 -9.43 -1.16 14.69
N ALA A 33 -10.43 -0.34 14.93
CA ALA A 33 -11.16 -0.31 16.19
C ALA A 33 -12.54 0.32 16.00
N ASP A 34 -13.56 -0.31 16.55
CA ASP A 34 -14.97 0.10 16.55
C ASP A 34 -15.30 0.74 17.91
N SER A 35 -15.71 2.00 17.91
CA SER A 35 -16.00 2.72 19.15
C SER A 35 -17.45 2.64 19.61
N ASP A 36 -18.40 2.41 18.70
CA ASP A 36 -19.85 2.47 18.97
C ASP A 36 -20.54 1.10 18.96
N GLY A 37 -19.85 0.06 18.48
CA GLY A 37 -20.31 -1.33 18.57
C GLY A 37 -21.18 -1.80 17.41
N ASP A 38 -21.13 -1.10 16.28
CA ASP A 38 -21.85 -1.48 15.05
C ASP A 38 -21.14 -2.55 14.22
N GLY A 39 -19.88 -2.87 14.57
CA GLY A 39 -19.05 -3.86 13.90
C GLY A 39 -18.17 -3.28 12.80
N ILE A 40 -18.13 -1.97 12.64
CA ILE A 40 -17.29 -1.24 11.69
C ILE A 40 -16.35 -0.32 12.47
N GLY A 41 -15.05 -0.40 12.22
CA GLY A 41 -14.09 0.50 12.85
C GLY A 41 -14.25 1.95 12.38
N ASP A 42 -13.93 2.90 13.25
CA ASP A 42 -14.22 4.31 13.07
C ASP A 42 -13.06 5.23 13.53
N LEU A 43 -13.15 6.53 13.23
CA LEU A 43 -12.13 7.52 13.61
C LEU A 43 -12.01 7.71 15.14
N PRO A 44 -13.09 7.72 15.93
CA PRO A 44 -12.99 7.72 17.38
C PRO A 44 -12.27 6.48 17.93
N GLY A 45 -12.53 5.29 17.39
CA GLY A 45 -11.85 4.04 17.74
C GLY A 45 -10.35 4.10 17.42
N ILE A 46 -9.97 4.61 16.25
CA ILE A 46 -8.57 4.86 15.89
C ILE A 46 -7.94 5.82 16.89
N THR A 47 -8.62 6.93 17.21
CA THR A 47 -8.13 7.93 18.16
C THR A 47 -7.85 7.33 19.54
N ALA A 48 -8.72 6.42 20.00
CA ALA A 48 -8.56 5.74 21.28
C ALA A 48 -7.38 4.76 21.34
N ARG A 49 -6.88 4.31 20.18
CA ARG A 49 -5.76 3.35 20.06
C ARG A 49 -4.43 3.99 19.62
N LEU A 50 -4.34 5.32 19.51
CA LEU A 50 -3.08 5.99 19.11
C LEU A 50 -1.90 5.69 20.03
N ASP A 51 -2.13 5.47 21.32
CA ASP A 51 -1.07 5.12 22.27
C ASP A 51 -0.38 3.79 21.94
N HIS A 52 -1.10 2.81 21.36
CA HIS A 52 -0.51 1.58 20.82
C HIS A 52 0.55 1.87 19.75
N LEU A 53 0.28 2.80 18.86
CA LEU A 53 1.19 3.16 17.76
C LEU A 53 2.43 3.90 18.27
N VAL A 54 2.26 4.74 19.28
CA VAL A 54 3.39 5.37 19.98
C VAL A 54 4.26 4.33 20.66
N GLU A 55 3.64 3.38 21.37
CA GLU A 55 4.34 2.30 22.06
C GLU A 55 5.06 1.37 21.10
N LEU A 56 4.44 1.06 19.96
CA LEU A 56 5.07 0.29 18.87
C LEU A 56 6.29 1.01 18.30
N GLY A 57 6.26 2.35 18.27
CA GLY A 57 7.40 3.18 17.85
C GLY A 57 7.36 3.59 16.40
N VAL A 58 6.17 3.75 15.78
CA VAL A 58 6.03 4.30 14.43
C VAL A 58 6.06 5.83 14.43
N ASP A 59 6.32 6.45 13.28
CA ASP A 59 6.49 7.90 13.13
C ASP A 59 5.24 8.56 12.54
N ALA A 60 4.46 7.80 11.78
CA ALA A 60 3.26 8.29 11.11
C ALA A 60 2.22 7.18 10.96
N VAL A 61 0.97 7.59 10.74
CA VAL A 61 -0.12 6.73 10.30
C VAL A 61 -0.54 7.10 8.89
N TRP A 62 -0.88 6.10 8.08
CA TRP A 62 -1.59 6.25 6.83
C TRP A 62 -2.98 5.66 6.98
N LEU A 63 -4.01 6.48 6.79
CA LEU A 63 -5.42 6.08 6.84
C LEU A 63 -5.91 5.76 5.43
N SER A 64 -6.37 4.52 5.19
CA SER A 64 -7.12 4.19 3.98
C SER A 64 -8.42 4.99 3.92
N PRO A 65 -9.13 5.09 2.75
CA PRO A 65 -10.23 6.04 2.58
C PRO A 65 -11.32 5.95 3.64
N PHE A 66 -11.75 7.11 4.10
CA PHE A 66 -12.83 7.31 5.08
C PHE A 66 -13.87 8.32 4.60
N TYR A 67 -13.84 8.67 3.33
CA TYR A 67 -14.73 9.62 2.68
C TYR A 67 -16.12 9.03 2.46
N PRO A 68 -17.17 9.87 2.29
CA PRO A 68 -18.49 9.41 1.86
C PRO A 68 -18.40 8.53 0.61
N SER A 69 -18.94 7.32 0.71
CA SER A 69 -18.84 6.31 -0.33
C SER A 69 -20.03 5.34 -0.27
N PRO A 70 -20.59 4.92 -1.41
CA PRO A 70 -21.50 3.77 -1.46
C PRO A 70 -20.85 2.44 -1.06
N GLN A 71 -19.54 2.40 -0.85
CA GLN A 71 -18.74 1.25 -0.43
C GLN A 71 -18.69 0.12 -1.49
N ALA A 72 -18.80 0.47 -2.77
CA ALA A 72 -18.67 -0.49 -3.86
C ALA A 72 -17.26 -1.12 -3.91
N ASP A 73 -16.24 -0.36 -3.51
CA ASP A 73 -14.87 -0.82 -3.32
C ASP A 73 -14.32 -0.35 -1.96
N ALA A 74 -15.09 -0.62 -0.91
CA ALA A 74 -14.70 -0.41 0.48
C ALA A 74 -14.09 0.98 0.79
N GLY A 75 -14.66 2.03 0.17
CA GLY A 75 -14.27 3.43 0.35
C GLY A 75 -13.43 4.02 -0.77
N TYR A 76 -12.87 3.21 -1.68
CA TYR A 76 -12.14 3.70 -2.85
C TYR A 76 -13.05 4.25 -3.96
N ASP A 77 -14.37 4.13 -3.85
CA ASP A 77 -15.39 4.79 -4.64
C ASP A 77 -15.87 6.07 -3.94
N VAL A 78 -15.09 7.15 -4.04
CA VAL A 78 -15.29 8.40 -3.27
C VAL A 78 -16.41 9.25 -3.87
N ALA A 79 -17.44 9.55 -3.06
CA ALA A 79 -18.56 10.43 -3.44
C ALA A 79 -18.35 11.90 -3.06
N ASP A 80 -17.56 12.19 -2.02
CA ASP A 80 -17.14 13.54 -1.63
C ASP A 80 -15.77 13.49 -0.95
N TYR A 81 -14.78 14.20 -1.51
CA TYR A 81 -13.41 14.23 -0.99
C TYR A 81 -13.22 15.15 0.23
N ARG A 82 -14.24 15.91 0.63
CA ARG A 82 -14.14 16.95 1.67
C ARG A 82 -15.03 16.69 2.88
N ASP A 83 -15.53 15.47 3.02
CA ASP A 83 -16.32 15.05 4.17
C ASP A 83 -15.91 13.66 4.65
N ILE A 84 -16.49 13.23 5.76
CA ILE A 84 -16.29 11.91 6.36
C ILE A 84 -17.56 11.08 6.15
N ASP A 85 -17.40 9.81 5.74
CA ASP A 85 -18.53 8.88 5.70
C ASP A 85 -19.12 8.71 7.11
N PRO A 86 -20.44 8.82 7.28
CA PRO A 86 -21.08 8.61 8.57
C PRO A 86 -20.73 7.27 9.25
N LEU A 87 -20.30 6.27 8.48
CA LEU A 87 -19.79 5.00 9.02
C LEU A 87 -18.51 5.17 9.84
N PHE A 88 -17.72 6.21 9.56
CA PHE A 88 -16.43 6.42 10.21
C PHE A 88 -16.44 7.60 11.17
N GLY A 89 -17.52 8.39 11.23
CA GLY A 89 -17.64 9.55 12.10
C GLY A 89 -17.92 10.84 11.36
N THR A 90 -17.29 11.92 11.81
CA THR A 90 -17.51 13.29 11.31
C THR A 90 -16.19 14.01 11.03
N LEU A 91 -16.25 15.17 10.35
CA LEU A 91 -15.09 16.06 10.21
C LEU A 91 -14.49 16.48 11.55
N ALA A 92 -15.31 16.61 12.60
CA ALA A 92 -14.83 16.95 13.94
C ALA A 92 -14.02 15.78 14.56
N ASP A 93 -14.39 14.53 14.26
CA ASP A 93 -13.63 13.35 14.68
C ASP A 93 -12.29 13.26 13.93
N ALA A 94 -12.27 13.58 12.63
CA ALA A 94 -11.04 13.68 11.87
C ALA A 94 -10.10 14.78 12.42
N ASP A 95 -10.63 15.99 12.70
CA ASP A 95 -9.87 17.08 13.31
C ASP A 95 -9.29 16.66 14.67
N LYS A 96 -10.09 15.95 15.48
CA LYS A 96 -9.65 15.41 16.77
C LYS A 96 -8.53 14.37 16.61
N LEU A 97 -8.69 13.42 15.69
CA LEU A 97 -7.67 12.40 15.41
C LEU A 97 -6.35 13.06 15.01
N ILE A 98 -6.37 14.04 14.08
CA ILE A 98 -5.18 14.77 13.64
C ILE A 98 -4.51 15.50 14.81
N ALA A 99 -5.30 16.16 15.66
CA ALA A 99 -4.79 16.88 16.83
C ALA A 99 -4.18 15.92 17.88
N GLU A 100 -4.84 14.82 18.18
CA GLU A 100 -4.39 13.80 19.13
C GLU A 100 -3.13 13.06 18.62
N ALA A 101 -3.06 12.73 17.33
CA ALA A 101 -1.86 12.16 16.71
C ALA A 101 -0.67 13.14 16.84
N ARG A 102 -0.89 14.40 16.48
CA ARG A 102 0.14 15.45 16.59
C ARG A 102 0.62 15.64 18.03
N SER A 103 -0.27 15.61 19.01
CA SER A 103 0.09 15.73 20.44
C SER A 103 1.03 14.62 20.91
N ARG A 104 0.97 13.47 20.22
CA ARG A 104 1.82 12.28 20.43
C ARG A 104 3.04 12.21 19.51
N SER A 105 3.29 13.26 18.73
CA SER A 105 4.35 13.31 17.71
C SER A 105 4.15 12.31 16.56
N LEU A 106 2.94 11.80 16.36
CA LEU A 106 2.56 11.02 15.19
C LEU A 106 2.08 11.94 14.07
N ARG A 107 2.50 11.66 12.85
CA ARG A 107 2.02 12.33 11.65
C ARG A 107 0.85 11.57 11.02
N VAL A 108 0.02 12.28 10.25
CA VAL A 108 -1.16 11.70 9.61
C VAL A 108 -1.08 11.89 8.10
N ILE A 109 -1.08 10.78 7.38
CA ILE A 109 -1.20 10.68 5.93
C ILE A 109 -2.60 10.16 5.62
N VAL A 110 -3.32 10.83 4.72
CA VAL A 110 -4.64 10.37 4.26
C VAL A 110 -4.58 9.85 2.84
N ASP A 111 -5.45 8.93 2.51
CA ASP A 111 -5.55 8.41 1.15
C ASP A 111 -6.19 9.45 0.22
N LEU A 112 -5.77 9.53 -1.01
CA LEU A 112 -6.34 10.35 -2.07
C LEU A 112 -6.58 9.47 -3.29
N VAL A 113 -7.81 9.41 -3.77
CA VAL A 113 -8.23 8.55 -4.88
C VAL A 113 -8.53 9.39 -6.14
N PRO A 114 -7.51 9.77 -6.92
CA PRO A 114 -7.69 10.74 -7.99
C PRO A 114 -7.99 10.15 -9.37
N ASN A 115 -7.85 8.83 -9.56
CA ASN A 115 -8.09 8.22 -10.87
C ASN A 115 -9.56 8.24 -11.26
N HIS A 116 -10.46 8.05 -10.30
CA HIS A 116 -11.89 7.93 -10.48
C HIS A 116 -12.66 8.54 -9.31
N THR A 117 -13.97 8.72 -9.46
CA THR A 117 -14.87 9.03 -8.37
C THR A 117 -15.85 7.88 -8.17
N SER A 118 -16.67 7.95 -7.11
CA SER A 118 -17.89 7.14 -7.06
C SER A 118 -18.86 7.56 -8.17
N SER A 119 -19.66 6.63 -8.65
CA SER A 119 -20.85 6.94 -9.46
C SER A 119 -21.86 7.82 -8.71
N ALA A 120 -21.83 7.85 -7.38
CA ALA A 120 -22.64 8.74 -6.55
C ALA A 120 -22.06 10.16 -6.45
N HIS A 121 -20.84 10.40 -6.92
CA HIS A 121 -20.23 11.74 -6.88
C HIS A 121 -21.08 12.75 -7.68
N ARG A 122 -21.25 13.97 -7.14
CA ARG A 122 -22.08 15.03 -7.75
C ARG A 122 -21.75 15.32 -9.21
N TRP A 123 -20.49 15.20 -9.60
CA TRP A 123 -20.08 15.43 -10.98
C TRP A 123 -20.56 14.33 -11.92
N PHE A 124 -20.49 13.07 -11.50
CA PHE A 124 -20.96 11.97 -12.35
C PHE A 124 -22.48 11.96 -12.45
N GLN A 125 -23.18 12.25 -11.34
CA GLN A 125 -24.63 12.41 -11.34
C GLN A 125 -25.10 13.54 -12.29
N ALA A 126 -24.33 14.60 -12.42
CA ALA A 126 -24.60 15.66 -13.40
C ALA A 126 -24.23 15.27 -14.83
N ALA A 127 -23.20 14.44 -15.02
CA ALA A 127 -22.75 14.01 -16.34
C ALA A 127 -23.70 13.00 -16.99
N LEU A 128 -24.36 12.13 -16.23
CA LEU A 128 -25.26 11.11 -16.75
C LEU A 128 -26.39 11.68 -17.64
N PRO A 129 -27.19 12.68 -17.19
CA PRO A 129 -28.26 13.26 -18.00
C PRO A 129 -27.78 14.31 -19.01
N ALA A 130 -26.52 14.74 -18.93
CA ALA A 130 -25.99 15.80 -19.79
C ALA A 130 -25.77 15.32 -21.24
N ALA A 131 -25.80 16.27 -22.17
CA ALA A 131 -25.58 15.94 -23.59
C ALA A 131 -24.12 15.55 -23.85
N PRO A 132 -23.86 14.73 -24.89
CA PRO A 132 -22.50 14.50 -25.37
C PRO A 132 -21.75 15.80 -25.65
N GLY A 133 -20.49 15.88 -25.20
CA GLY A 133 -19.66 17.08 -25.35
C GLY A 133 -19.94 18.21 -24.36
N SER A 134 -20.87 18.03 -23.43
CA SER A 134 -21.13 19.01 -22.36
C SER A 134 -19.95 19.13 -21.37
N PRO A 135 -19.82 20.26 -20.65
CA PRO A 135 -18.81 20.40 -19.60
C PRO A 135 -18.92 19.34 -18.51
N GLU A 136 -20.13 18.90 -18.17
CA GLU A 136 -20.36 17.87 -17.16
C GLU A 136 -19.76 16.53 -17.58
N ARG A 137 -19.99 16.09 -18.82
CA ARG A 137 -19.38 14.85 -19.37
C ARG A 137 -17.88 14.99 -19.59
N ALA A 138 -17.39 16.20 -19.90
CA ALA A 138 -15.97 16.43 -20.15
C ALA A 138 -15.06 16.17 -18.93
N ARG A 139 -15.61 16.10 -17.71
CA ARG A 139 -14.88 15.75 -16.49
C ARG A 139 -14.55 14.26 -16.38
N TYR A 140 -15.20 13.42 -17.18
CA TYR A 140 -15.02 11.98 -17.24
C TYR A 140 -14.66 11.53 -18.66
N ILE A 141 -14.24 10.29 -18.81
CA ILE A 141 -13.90 9.74 -20.12
C ILE A 141 -15.16 9.09 -20.72
N PHE A 142 -15.92 9.85 -21.51
CA PHE A 142 -17.04 9.38 -22.30
C PHE A 142 -16.65 9.26 -23.76
N ARG A 143 -17.09 8.20 -24.44
CA ARG A 143 -16.85 7.97 -25.88
C ARG A 143 -18.09 7.37 -26.54
N ASP A 144 -18.24 7.62 -27.83
CA ASP A 144 -19.22 6.92 -28.64
C ASP A 144 -18.80 5.45 -28.81
N GLY A 145 -19.76 4.54 -28.84
CA GLY A 145 -19.49 3.14 -29.11
C GLY A 145 -19.17 2.89 -30.58
N LEU A 146 -18.53 1.76 -30.85
CA LEU A 146 -18.21 1.30 -32.19
C LEU A 146 -19.42 0.60 -32.85
N GLY A 147 -19.36 0.43 -34.19
CA GLY A 147 -20.40 -0.19 -34.98
C GLY A 147 -21.55 0.78 -35.38
N PRO A 148 -22.45 0.35 -36.26
CA PRO A 148 -23.50 1.22 -36.80
C PRO A 148 -24.51 1.73 -35.76
N THR A 149 -24.67 0.99 -34.65
CA THR A 149 -25.60 1.30 -33.54
C THR A 149 -24.89 1.72 -32.27
N GLY A 150 -23.54 1.85 -32.33
CA GLY A 150 -22.73 2.17 -31.15
C GLY A 150 -22.83 1.15 -30.02
N ASP A 151 -23.15 -0.10 -30.34
CA ASP A 151 -23.38 -1.18 -29.38
C ASP A 151 -22.13 -1.94 -28.95
N GLN A 152 -20.99 -1.63 -29.54
CA GLN A 152 -19.68 -2.12 -29.11
C GLN A 152 -18.95 -1.06 -28.31
N PRO A 153 -18.19 -1.44 -27.26
CA PRO A 153 -17.39 -0.48 -26.49
C PRO A 153 -16.33 0.22 -27.36
N PRO A 154 -15.82 1.38 -26.92
CA PRO A 154 -14.84 2.17 -27.68
C PRO A 154 -13.52 1.44 -27.97
N ASN A 155 -13.12 0.51 -27.10
CA ASN A 155 -11.95 -0.37 -27.25
C ASN A 155 -12.16 -1.66 -26.44
N ASP A 156 -11.15 -2.53 -26.42
CA ASP A 156 -11.22 -3.86 -25.80
C ASP A 156 -10.71 -3.90 -24.34
N TRP A 157 -10.52 -2.74 -23.69
CA TRP A 157 -9.98 -2.69 -22.34
C TRP A 157 -10.86 -3.45 -21.34
N GLN A 158 -10.16 -4.14 -20.44
CA GLN A 158 -10.78 -4.88 -19.34
C GLN A 158 -10.64 -4.12 -18.02
N SER A 159 -11.59 -4.29 -17.12
CA SER A 159 -11.51 -3.83 -15.76
C SER A 159 -10.52 -4.66 -14.95
N VAL A 160 -9.82 -4.04 -14.02
CA VAL A 160 -8.93 -4.68 -13.04
C VAL A 160 -9.66 -5.75 -12.23
N PHE A 161 -10.95 -5.52 -11.94
CA PHE A 161 -11.79 -6.48 -11.22
C PHE A 161 -12.46 -7.52 -12.13
N GLY A 162 -12.15 -7.50 -13.42
CA GLY A 162 -12.70 -8.42 -14.41
C GLY A 162 -13.88 -7.84 -15.21
N GLY A 163 -14.08 -8.37 -16.40
CA GLY A 163 -15.07 -7.89 -17.36
C GLY A 163 -14.65 -6.61 -18.09
N PRO A 164 -15.49 -6.06 -19.01
CA PRO A 164 -15.17 -4.86 -19.78
C PRO A 164 -14.95 -3.63 -18.90
N ALA A 165 -14.02 -2.74 -19.31
CA ALA A 165 -13.77 -1.45 -18.64
C ALA A 165 -14.71 -0.33 -19.11
N TRP A 166 -15.70 -0.62 -19.92
CA TRP A 166 -16.66 0.34 -20.45
C TRP A 166 -18.09 -0.06 -20.14
N THR A 167 -18.89 0.91 -19.70
CA THR A 167 -20.32 0.73 -19.47
C THR A 167 -21.11 1.75 -20.29
N ARG A 168 -22.13 1.29 -21.02
CA ARG A 168 -22.99 2.16 -21.82
C ARG A 168 -24.04 2.84 -20.95
N THR A 169 -24.18 4.15 -21.09
CA THR A 169 -25.24 4.91 -20.42
C THR A 169 -26.58 4.75 -21.12
N VAL A 170 -27.64 5.14 -20.41
CA VAL A 170 -28.96 5.35 -20.98
C VAL A 170 -29.27 6.84 -20.90
N ASP A 171 -29.52 7.48 -22.02
CA ASP A 171 -29.84 8.89 -22.10
C ASP A 171 -31.26 9.18 -21.54
N PRO A 172 -31.58 10.43 -21.17
CA PRO A 172 -32.88 10.78 -20.55
C PRO A 172 -34.10 10.44 -21.38
N ASP A 173 -33.94 10.26 -22.71
CA ASP A 173 -35.03 9.83 -23.62
C ASP A 173 -35.21 8.30 -23.64
N GLY A 174 -34.46 7.56 -22.83
CA GLY A 174 -34.50 6.11 -22.74
C GLY A 174 -33.67 5.38 -23.81
N LYS A 175 -32.96 6.10 -24.68
CA LYS A 175 -32.09 5.49 -25.68
C LYS A 175 -30.71 5.17 -25.15
N PRO A 176 -30.01 4.20 -25.75
CA PRO A 176 -28.60 3.96 -25.43
C PRO A 176 -27.75 5.18 -25.76
N GLY A 177 -26.99 5.64 -24.75
CA GLY A 177 -26.09 6.78 -24.85
C GLY A 177 -24.64 6.39 -25.14
N GLN A 178 -23.71 7.28 -24.74
CA GLN A 178 -22.27 7.04 -24.80
C GLN A 178 -21.83 6.01 -23.78
N TRP A 179 -20.60 5.54 -23.92
CA TRP A 179 -19.92 4.67 -22.97
C TRP A 179 -19.00 5.50 -22.08
N TYR A 180 -18.98 5.21 -20.78
CA TYR A 180 -17.98 5.76 -19.86
C TYR A 180 -16.95 4.71 -19.48
N LEU A 181 -15.70 5.17 -19.30
CA LEU A 181 -14.59 4.34 -18.84
C LEU A 181 -14.66 4.12 -17.33
N HIS A 182 -14.37 2.90 -16.88
CA HIS A 182 -14.12 2.53 -15.51
C HIS A 182 -13.07 1.42 -15.46
N LEU A 183 -11.82 1.78 -15.18
CA LEU A 183 -10.74 0.78 -15.10
C LEU A 183 -10.91 -0.16 -13.91
N PHE A 184 -11.74 0.22 -12.92
CA PHE A 184 -12.11 -0.57 -11.75
C PHE A 184 -13.59 -0.97 -11.81
N ASP A 185 -14.36 -0.79 -10.74
CA ASP A 185 -15.77 -1.14 -10.74
C ASP A 185 -16.60 -0.21 -11.62
N THR A 186 -17.77 -0.69 -12.06
CA THR A 186 -18.76 0.14 -12.80
C THR A 186 -19.22 1.35 -11.99
N GLY A 187 -19.13 1.27 -10.66
CA GLY A 187 -19.38 2.35 -9.73
C GLY A 187 -18.22 3.36 -9.60
N GLN A 188 -17.12 3.17 -10.32
CA GLN A 188 -15.90 3.99 -10.23
C GLN A 188 -15.53 4.60 -11.60
N PRO A 189 -16.33 5.56 -12.14
CA PRO A 189 -16.05 6.20 -13.43
C PRO A 189 -14.73 6.98 -13.40
N ASP A 190 -13.87 6.75 -14.41
CA ASP A 190 -12.57 7.37 -14.56
C ASP A 190 -12.68 8.86 -14.91
N LEU A 191 -11.94 9.69 -14.16
CA LEU A 191 -11.81 11.11 -14.40
C LEU A 191 -10.98 11.41 -15.66
N ASN A 192 -11.34 12.47 -16.35
CA ASN A 192 -10.58 12.97 -17.50
C ASN A 192 -9.55 14.02 -17.05
N TRP A 193 -8.32 13.59 -16.82
CA TRP A 193 -7.23 14.45 -16.39
C TRP A 193 -6.68 15.38 -17.47
N ASP A 194 -7.17 15.32 -18.71
CA ASP A 194 -6.94 16.37 -19.71
C ASP A 194 -7.84 17.61 -19.45
N ASN A 195 -8.82 17.50 -18.54
CA ASN A 195 -9.72 18.59 -18.20
C ASN A 195 -9.16 19.46 -17.07
N PRO A 196 -8.92 20.78 -17.27
CA PRO A 196 -8.37 21.65 -16.26
C PRO A 196 -9.25 21.82 -15.01
N GLU A 197 -10.57 21.58 -15.09
CA GLU A 197 -11.45 21.58 -13.91
C GLU A 197 -11.13 20.44 -12.95
N VAL A 198 -10.72 19.27 -13.48
CA VAL A 198 -10.28 18.14 -12.66
C VAL A 198 -8.99 18.48 -11.92
N HIS A 199 -8.02 19.10 -12.59
CA HIS A 199 -6.81 19.60 -11.94
C HIS A 199 -7.12 20.59 -10.82
N ALA A 200 -7.95 21.60 -11.09
CA ALA A 200 -8.31 22.62 -10.11
C ALA A 200 -8.99 22.02 -8.86
N GLU A 201 -9.92 21.08 -9.07
CA GLU A 201 -10.63 20.40 -7.97
C GLU A 201 -9.66 19.67 -7.04
N PHE A 202 -8.71 18.90 -7.59
CA PHE A 202 -7.78 18.16 -6.76
C PHE A 202 -6.76 19.06 -6.06
N LEU A 203 -6.37 20.20 -6.64
CA LEU A 203 -5.58 21.21 -5.93
C LEU A 203 -6.35 21.78 -4.71
N ASP A 204 -7.67 21.95 -4.82
CA ASP A 204 -8.51 22.41 -3.72
C ASP A 204 -8.77 21.32 -2.68
N VAL A 205 -8.87 20.05 -3.09
CA VAL A 205 -8.93 18.89 -2.16
C VAL A 205 -7.65 18.79 -1.33
N LEU A 206 -6.47 18.92 -1.97
CA LEU A 206 -5.20 18.94 -1.26
C LEU A 206 -5.15 20.04 -0.20
N ARG A 207 -5.52 21.28 -0.58
CA ARG A 207 -5.55 22.42 0.36
C ARG A 207 -6.52 22.19 1.52
N PHE A 208 -7.70 21.65 1.25
CA PHE A 208 -8.70 21.38 2.27
C PHE A 208 -8.16 20.51 3.41
N TRP A 209 -7.44 19.42 3.08
CA TRP A 209 -6.87 18.53 4.07
C TRP A 209 -5.59 19.09 4.71
N LEU A 210 -4.75 19.78 3.94
CA LEU A 210 -3.55 20.45 4.46
C LEU A 210 -3.91 21.55 5.46
N ASP A 211 -4.98 22.31 5.21
CA ASP A 211 -5.50 23.34 6.12
C ASP A 211 -6.02 22.72 7.44
N ARG A 212 -6.52 21.48 7.40
CA ARG A 212 -6.90 20.71 8.60
C ARG A 212 -5.71 20.11 9.34
N GLY A 213 -4.55 20.10 8.70
CA GLY A 213 -3.28 19.76 9.32
C GLY A 213 -2.81 18.35 9.08
N VAL A 214 -3.27 17.65 8.04
CA VAL A 214 -2.64 16.39 7.62
C VAL A 214 -1.20 16.62 7.17
N ASP A 215 -0.35 15.62 7.34
CA ASP A 215 1.06 15.71 7.00
C ASP A 215 1.36 15.21 5.59
N GLY A 216 0.37 14.68 4.88
CA GLY A 216 0.54 14.25 3.49
C GLY A 216 -0.57 13.36 2.97
N PHE A 217 -0.32 12.82 1.76
CA PHE A 217 -1.27 12.00 1.04
C PHE A 217 -0.60 10.76 0.46
N ARG A 218 -1.30 9.63 0.56
CA ARG A 218 -1.02 8.46 -0.29
C ARG A 218 -1.93 8.57 -1.51
N VAL A 219 -1.35 8.53 -2.68
CA VAL A 219 -2.04 8.72 -3.95
C VAL A 219 -2.35 7.36 -4.55
N ASP A 220 -3.62 7.02 -4.56
CA ASP A 220 -4.17 5.81 -5.14
C ASP A 220 -4.02 5.80 -6.66
N VAL A 221 -3.68 4.64 -7.24
CA VAL A 221 -3.52 4.47 -8.69
C VAL A 221 -2.72 5.60 -9.35
N ALA A 222 -1.61 6.01 -8.72
CA ALA A 222 -0.83 7.16 -9.15
C ALA A 222 -0.34 7.07 -10.61
N HIS A 223 -0.25 5.89 -11.17
CA HIS A 223 0.17 5.63 -12.55
C HIS A 223 -0.98 5.64 -13.57
N GLY A 224 -2.23 5.79 -13.09
CA GLY A 224 -3.43 5.62 -13.91
C GLY A 224 -4.09 6.92 -14.39
N LEU A 225 -3.70 8.10 -13.91
CA LEU A 225 -4.45 9.34 -14.12
C LEU A 225 -4.55 9.73 -15.61
N ILE A 226 -3.47 9.64 -16.35
CA ILE A 226 -3.41 9.95 -17.78
C ILE A 226 -3.52 8.67 -18.59
N LYS A 227 -4.39 8.67 -19.61
CA LYS A 227 -4.53 7.60 -20.60
C LYS A 227 -3.92 8.04 -21.93
N GLN A 228 -3.47 7.08 -22.74
CA GLN A 228 -3.02 7.38 -24.10
C GLN A 228 -4.18 7.99 -24.90
N ALA A 229 -3.93 9.08 -25.63
CA ALA A 229 -4.96 9.93 -26.20
C ALA A 229 -5.87 9.22 -27.25
N ASP A 230 -5.30 8.26 -28.00
CA ASP A 230 -6.03 7.49 -29.00
C ASP A 230 -6.81 6.29 -28.44
N LEU A 231 -6.66 6.01 -27.13
CA LEU A 231 -7.29 4.89 -26.44
C LEU A 231 -7.15 3.55 -27.21
N ALA A 232 -5.93 3.29 -27.71
CA ALA A 232 -5.65 2.10 -28.53
C ALA A 232 -6.07 0.80 -27.85
N ASP A 233 -6.50 -0.19 -28.63
CA ASP A 233 -6.82 -1.54 -28.14
C ASP A 233 -5.63 -2.16 -27.41
N TRP A 234 -5.94 -2.99 -26.38
CA TRP A 234 -4.95 -3.66 -25.56
C TRP A 234 -5.39 -5.09 -25.23
N GLN A 235 -4.83 -6.06 -25.94
CA GLN A 235 -5.23 -7.47 -25.86
C GLN A 235 -4.50 -8.28 -24.78
N GLU A 236 -3.47 -7.71 -24.15
CA GLU A 236 -2.77 -8.38 -23.05
C GLU A 236 -3.63 -8.35 -21.78
N PRO A 237 -3.57 -9.38 -20.91
CA PRO A 237 -4.24 -9.33 -19.62
C PRO A 237 -3.77 -8.11 -18.81
N GLN A 238 -4.70 -7.43 -18.17
CA GLN A 238 -4.39 -6.36 -17.22
C GLN A 238 -4.04 -6.97 -15.89
N GLU A 239 -2.84 -7.49 -15.79
CA GLU A 239 -2.28 -7.83 -14.50
C GLU A 239 -1.59 -6.58 -13.94
N ILE A 240 -2.21 -5.93 -12.95
CA ILE A 240 -1.58 -4.82 -12.21
C ILE A 240 -0.23 -5.24 -11.62
N LEU A 241 0.05 -6.53 -11.56
CA LEU A 241 1.09 -7.15 -10.76
C LEU A 241 1.88 -8.23 -11.50
N SER A 242 1.81 -8.32 -12.82
CA SER A 242 2.71 -9.21 -13.54
C SER A 242 4.11 -8.61 -13.52
N GLY A 243 5.03 -9.33 -12.89
CA GLY A 243 6.45 -9.00 -12.92
C GLY A 243 6.90 -8.75 -14.37
N ASN A 244 7.61 -7.65 -14.61
CA ASN A 244 7.88 -7.13 -15.93
C ASN A 244 8.92 -7.89 -16.71
N GLU A 245 8.58 -8.08 -17.93
CA GLU A 245 9.55 -8.19 -19.01
C GLU A 245 9.85 -6.76 -19.51
N ILE A 246 11.09 -6.31 -19.37
CA ILE A 246 11.59 -4.96 -19.69
C ILE A 246 11.28 -4.52 -21.15
N ASP A 247 10.96 -5.48 -22.02
CA ASP A 247 10.73 -5.27 -23.44
C ASP A 247 9.24 -5.23 -23.87
N LYS A 248 8.27 -5.31 -22.91
CA LYS A 248 6.85 -5.22 -23.27
C LYS A 248 6.42 -3.76 -23.51
N PRO A 249 5.53 -3.52 -24.51
CA PRO A 249 4.95 -2.19 -24.67
C PRO A 249 4.13 -1.80 -23.44
N ARG A 250 4.14 -0.51 -23.10
CA ARG A 250 3.35 0.03 -21.99
C ARG A 250 1.87 -0.03 -22.30
N PRO A 251 1.04 -0.47 -21.34
CA PRO A 251 -0.40 -0.42 -21.50
C PRO A 251 -0.89 1.03 -21.70
N PRO A 252 -1.80 1.28 -22.65
CA PRO A 252 -2.25 2.64 -22.96
C PRO A 252 -3.03 3.32 -21.82
N MET A 253 -3.49 2.56 -20.83
CA MET A 253 -4.21 3.07 -19.66
C MET A 253 -3.30 3.38 -18.47
N TRP A 254 -2.02 2.96 -18.47
CA TRP A 254 -1.10 3.08 -17.34
C TRP A 254 0.20 3.80 -17.69
N ASP A 255 0.80 4.46 -16.69
CA ASP A 255 2.15 5.00 -16.69
C ASP A 255 2.46 5.91 -17.89
N GLN A 256 1.52 6.77 -18.28
CA GLN A 256 1.73 7.77 -19.32
C GLN A 256 2.53 8.95 -18.78
N ASP A 257 3.49 9.46 -19.59
CA ASP A 257 4.43 10.49 -19.16
C ASP A 257 3.75 11.82 -18.72
N GLY A 258 2.53 12.10 -19.15
CA GLY A 258 1.77 13.28 -18.74
C GLY A 258 1.43 13.33 -17.25
N VAL A 259 1.42 12.19 -16.55
CA VAL A 259 1.10 12.11 -15.12
C VAL A 259 2.08 12.90 -14.25
N HIS A 260 3.34 12.98 -14.68
CA HIS A 260 4.40 13.65 -13.94
C HIS A 260 4.17 15.16 -13.78
N GLU A 261 3.48 15.80 -14.74
CA GLU A 261 3.14 17.22 -14.63
C GLU A 261 2.10 17.48 -13.53
N ILE A 262 1.16 16.56 -13.34
CA ILE A 262 0.17 16.62 -12.25
C ILE A 262 0.90 16.62 -10.90
N TYR A 263 1.88 15.74 -10.72
CA TYR A 263 2.61 15.61 -9.46
C TYR A 263 3.52 16.78 -9.16
N ARG A 264 4.08 17.43 -10.17
CA ARG A 264 4.80 18.70 -9.98
C ARG A 264 3.88 19.82 -9.48
N GLN A 265 2.66 19.92 -10.02
CA GLN A 265 1.67 20.88 -9.54
C GLN A 265 1.26 20.60 -8.09
N TRP A 266 1.04 19.33 -7.74
CA TRP A 266 0.71 18.94 -6.38
C TRP A 266 1.86 19.19 -5.42
N ARG A 267 3.09 18.88 -5.84
CA ARG A 267 4.28 19.17 -5.05
C ARG A 267 4.38 20.67 -4.72
N GLN A 268 4.13 21.55 -5.67
CA GLN A 268 4.11 23.00 -5.43
C GLN A 268 3.06 23.42 -4.37
N VAL A 269 1.91 22.75 -4.33
CA VAL A 269 0.91 23.00 -3.28
C VAL A 269 1.47 22.58 -1.93
N LEU A 270 2.01 21.38 -1.80
CA LEU A 270 2.57 20.89 -0.54
C LEU A 270 3.72 21.78 -0.03
N ASP A 271 4.63 22.16 -0.92
CA ASP A 271 5.78 23.03 -0.62
C ASP A 271 5.35 24.46 -0.18
N SER A 272 4.13 24.88 -0.48
CA SER A 272 3.58 26.16 -0.02
C SER A 272 3.13 26.17 1.44
N TYR A 273 3.03 24.99 2.07
CA TYR A 273 2.62 24.85 3.47
C TYR A 273 3.83 24.81 4.41
N PRO A 274 3.71 25.35 5.63
CA PRO A 274 4.77 25.30 6.62
C PRO A 274 5.01 23.86 7.10
N GLY A 275 6.25 23.50 7.29
CA GLY A 275 6.67 22.14 7.62
C GLY A 275 6.70 21.21 6.41
N GLU A 276 7.21 20.04 6.60
CA GLU A 276 7.37 19.05 5.53
C GLU A 276 6.09 18.25 5.34
N ARG A 277 5.56 18.25 4.14
CA ARG A 277 4.40 17.46 3.70
C ARG A 277 4.84 16.39 2.73
N VAL A 278 4.17 15.24 2.71
CA VAL A 278 4.59 14.07 1.90
C VAL A 278 3.52 13.69 0.87
N LEU A 279 3.97 13.31 -0.32
CA LEU A 279 3.19 12.56 -1.32
C LEU A 279 3.79 11.18 -1.48
N VAL A 280 2.96 10.16 -1.40
CA VAL A 280 3.36 8.75 -1.53
C VAL A 280 2.62 8.13 -2.70
N ALA A 281 3.33 7.67 -3.71
CA ALA A 281 2.72 7.03 -4.88
C ALA A 281 2.38 5.57 -4.61
N GLU A 282 1.13 5.20 -4.84
CA GLU A 282 0.81 3.82 -5.18
C GLU A 282 0.89 3.70 -6.70
N ALA A 283 2.03 3.16 -7.17
CA ALA A 283 2.29 3.02 -8.60
C ALA A 283 2.85 1.61 -8.90
N TRP A 284 2.07 0.84 -9.64
CA TRP A 284 2.47 -0.47 -10.13
C TRP A 284 3.21 -0.28 -11.46
N VAL A 285 4.44 0.21 -11.37
CA VAL A 285 5.26 0.61 -12.50
C VAL A 285 6.58 -0.11 -12.46
N GLU A 286 6.94 -0.68 -13.57
CA GLU A 286 8.22 -1.32 -13.80
C GLU A 286 8.82 -0.82 -15.13
N PRO A 287 10.11 -0.90 -15.29
CA PRO A 287 11.11 -1.30 -14.29
C PRO A 287 11.32 -0.24 -13.20
N ALA A 288 12.12 -0.56 -12.17
CA ALA A 288 12.36 0.31 -11.02
C ALA A 288 12.81 1.73 -11.40
N GLU A 289 13.53 1.90 -12.51
CA GLU A 289 13.98 3.18 -13.05
C GLU A 289 12.80 4.06 -13.54
N ARG A 290 11.70 3.44 -13.97
CA ARG A 290 10.47 4.19 -14.28
C ARG A 290 9.71 4.58 -13.02
N LEU A 291 9.63 3.66 -12.04
CA LEU A 291 9.05 3.98 -10.74
C LEU A 291 9.80 5.13 -10.06
N ALA A 292 11.14 5.15 -10.16
CA ALA A 292 11.98 6.22 -9.64
C ALA A 292 11.63 7.61 -10.21
N ARG A 293 11.04 7.69 -11.41
CA ARG A 293 10.60 8.98 -11.98
C ARG A 293 9.50 9.66 -11.18
N TYR A 294 8.68 8.89 -10.47
CA TYR A 294 7.61 9.44 -9.63
C TYR A 294 8.14 10.15 -8.38
N VAL A 295 9.36 9.84 -7.98
CA VAL A 295 10.01 10.39 -6.77
C VAL A 295 11.16 11.34 -7.08
N ARG A 296 11.20 11.93 -8.28
CA ARG A 296 12.13 13.01 -8.59
C ARG A 296 11.94 14.20 -7.64
N PRO A 297 12.97 15.03 -7.42
CA PRO A 297 12.95 16.09 -6.39
C PRO A 297 11.80 17.08 -6.48
N ASP A 298 11.20 17.27 -7.66
CA ASP A 298 10.09 18.17 -7.93
C ASP A 298 8.72 17.46 -8.04
N GLU A 299 8.69 16.15 -7.75
CA GLU A 299 7.46 15.32 -7.83
C GLU A 299 7.09 14.74 -6.46
N MET A 300 6.70 13.47 -6.38
CA MET A 300 6.35 12.84 -5.11
C MET A 300 7.59 12.58 -4.24
N HIS A 301 7.38 12.25 -2.99
CA HIS A 301 8.45 12.04 -2.03
C HIS A 301 8.82 10.55 -1.90
N GLN A 302 7.81 9.69 -2.03
CA GLN A 302 7.93 8.24 -1.86
C GLN A 302 7.07 7.52 -2.90
N ALA A 303 7.45 6.29 -3.24
CA ALA A 303 6.65 5.35 -4.02
C ALA A 303 6.78 3.96 -3.42
N PHE A 304 5.67 3.23 -3.30
CA PHE A 304 5.71 1.87 -2.80
C PHE A 304 6.53 0.95 -3.70
N ASN A 305 7.39 0.16 -3.09
CA ASN A 305 8.20 -0.84 -3.78
C ASN A 305 7.46 -2.18 -3.81
N PHE A 306 6.58 -2.33 -4.79
CA PHE A 306 5.81 -3.56 -4.94
C PHE A 306 6.64 -4.73 -5.45
N GLU A 307 7.75 -4.47 -6.14
CA GLU A 307 8.69 -5.51 -6.54
C GLU A 307 9.31 -6.18 -5.30
N TYR A 308 9.70 -5.39 -4.28
CA TYR A 308 10.16 -5.93 -3.01
C TYR A 308 9.06 -6.71 -2.26
N LEU A 309 7.83 -6.18 -2.23
CA LEU A 309 6.68 -6.84 -1.62
C LEU A 309 6.44 -8.23 -2.22
N LEU A 310 6.63 -8.37 -3.54
CA LEU A 310 6.39 -9.61 -4.29
C LEU A 310 7.60 -10.53 -4.39
N ALA A 311 8.77 -10.07 -4.00
CA ALA A 311 10.01 -10.82 -4.17
C ALA A 311 9.96 -12.19 -3.45
N ALA A 312 10.44 -13.21 -4.12
CA ALA A 312 10.54 -14.55 -3.54
C ALA A 312 11.45 -14.52 -2.30
N TRP A 313 11.12 -15.36 -1.31
CA TRP A 313 11.93 -15.52 -0.11
C TRP A 313 13.14 -16.44 -0.39
N THR A 314 14.10 -15.90 -1.15
CA THR A 314 15.39 -16.52 -1.47
C THR A 314 16.48 -15.47 -1.48
N ALA A 315 17.73 -15.84 -1.13
CA ALA A 315 18.82 -14.89 -1.08
C ALA A 315 19.05 -14.17 -2.44
N PRO A 316 19.08 -14.86 -3.60
CA PRO A 316 19.26 -14.18 -4.89
C PRO A 316 18.15 -13.19 -5.23
N ALA A 317 16.87 -13.53 -4.96
CA ALA A 317 15.75 -12.66 -5.26
C ALA A 317 15.76 -11.40 -4.37
N GLN A 318 16.00 -11.55 -3.07
CA GLN A 318 16.10 -10.44 -2.12
C GLN A 318 17.31 -9.55 -2.44
N TYR A 319 18.47 -10.12 -2.76
CA TYR A 319 19.63 -9.36 -3.19
C TYR A 319 19.34 -8.51 -4.43
N ALA A 320 18.77 -9.14 -5.46
CA ALA A 320 18.50 -8.47 -6.73
C ALA A 320 17.51 -7.31 -6.57
N VAL A 321 16.40 -7.52 -5.87
CA VAL A 321 15.38 -6.46 -5.70
C VAL A 321 15.88 -5.34 -4.81
N ILE A 322 16.58 -5.63 -3.71
CA ILE A 322 17.12 -4.59 -2.81
C ILE A 322 18.14 -3.74 -3.57
N THR A 323 19.09 -4.36 -4.26
CA THR A 323 20.15 -3.64 -5.00
C THR A 323 19.55 -2.75 -6.09
N ARG A 324 18.69 -3.30 -6.94
CA ARG A 324 18.05 -2.55 -8.04
C ARG A 324 17.20 -1.40 -7.53
N SER A 325 16.43 -1.61 -6.44
CA SER A 325 15.59 -0.55 -5.87
C SER A 325 16.41 0.61 -5.33
N LEU A 326 17.51 0.33 -4.61
CA LEU A 326 18.42 1.36 -4.12
C LEU A 326 19.09 2.11 -5.26
N GLU A 327 19.62 1.39 -6.27
CA GLU A 327 20.26 2.02 -7.44
C GLU A 327 19.28 2.93 -8.20
N ALA A 328 18.04 2.48 -8.39
CA ALA A 328 17.03 3.26 -9.10
C ALA A 328 16.65 4.55 -8.34
N THR A 329 16.39 4.49 -7.04
CA THR A 329 16.04 5.67 -6.23
C THR A 329 17.24 6.60 -6.03
N ASP A 330 18.44 6.07 -5.83
CA ASP A 330 19.68 6.85 -5.75
C ASP A 330 19.94 7.65 -7.03
N SER A 331 19.57 7.11 -8.19
CA SER A 331 19.74 7.79 -9.49
C SER A 331 18.97 9.12 -9.60
N VAL A 332 17.92 9.27 -8.81
CA VAL A 332 17.09 10.49 -8.71
C VAL A 332 17.26 11.20 -7.37
N GLY A 333 18.09 10.67 -6.48
CA GLY A 333 18.36 11.23 -5.16
C GLY A 333 17.21 11.06 -4.17
N ALA A 334 16.33 10.07 -4.33
CA ALA A 334 15.20 9.80 -3.45
C ALA A 334 15.50 8.63 -2.49
N PRO A 335 14.86 8.58 -1.31
CA PRO A 335 14.93 7.39 -0.47
C PRO A 335 14.06 6.27 -1.03
N THR A 336 14.49 5.03 -0.82
CA THR A 336 13.69 3.85 -1.13
C THR A 336 12.59 3.66 -0.08
N THR A 337 11.46 3.10 -0.49
CA THR A 337 10.33 2.79 0.39
C THR A 337 10.10 1.27 0.42
N TRP A 338 10.03 0.68 1.60
CA TRP A 338 9.91 -0.76 1.80
C TRP A 338 8.55 -1.14 2.36
N VAL A 339 7.97 -2.22 1.85
CA VAL A 339 6.65 -2.72 2.28
C VAL A 339 6.56 -4.22 2.10
N LEU A 340 5.95 -4.94 3.06
CA LEU A 340 5.72 -6.39 3.00
C LEU A 340 4.25 -6.77 2.86
N SER A 341 3.33 -5.95 3.34
CA SER A 341 1.89 -6.16 3.24
C SER A 341 1.14 -4.84 3.15
N ASN A 342 -0.08 -4.90 2.63
CA ASN A 342 -1.09 -3.84 2.67
C ASN A 342 -2.49 -4.47 2.61
N HIS A 343 -3.52 -3.66 2.48
CA HIS A 343 -4.92 -4.09 2.41
C HIS A 343 -5.35 -4.72 1.07
N ASP A 344 -4.43 -4.81 0.09
CA ASP A 344 -4.69 -5.35 -1.26
C ASP A 344 -3.97 -6.67 -1.54
N VAL A 345 -3.19 -7.16 -0.59
CA VAL A 345 -2.41 -8.39 -0.78
C VAL A 345 -2.58 -9.34 0.39
N VAL A 346 -2.49 -10.64 0.10
CA VAL A 346 -2.41 -11.68 1.13
C VAL A 346 -1.32 -11.35 2.13
N ARG A 347 -1.64 -11.36 3.43
CA ARG A 347 -0.69 -11.05 4.52
C ARG A 347 0.60 -11.84 4.38
N HIS A 348 1.73 -11.20 4.53
CA HIS A 348 3.04 -11.86 4.30
C HIS A 348 3.30 -13.04 5.24
N ALA A 349 2.72 -13.06 6.45
CA ALA A 349 2.76 -14.20 7.36
C ALA A 349 2.11 -15.48 6.75
N SER A 350 1.15 -15.33 5.84
CA SER A 350 0.59 -16.44 5.07
C SER A 350 1.28 -16.61 3.71
N ARG A 351 1.50 -15.51 2.99
CA ARG A 351 2.10 -15.55 1.64
C ARG A 351 3.47 -16.26 1.64
N LEU A 352 4.32 -15.99 2.62
CA LEU A 352 5.65 -16.62 2.75
C LEU A 352 5.59 -18.08 3.20
N GLY A 353 4.44 -18.56 3.66
CA GLY A 353 4.16 -19.97 4.00
C GLY A 353 3.56 -20.77 2.85
N LEU A 354 3.25 -20.16 1.71
CA LEU A 354 2.72 -20.87 0.55
C LEU A 354 3.79 -21.72 -0.13
N PRO A 355 3.39 -22.82 -0.82
CA PRO A 355 4.30 -23.62 -1.63
C PRO A 355 5.01 -22.77 -2.69
N VAL A 356 6.28 -23.03 -2.93
CA VAL A 356 7.09 -22.35 -3.95
C VAL A 356 6.50 -22.63 -5.35
N GLY A 357 6.36 -21.60 -6.17
CA GLY A 357 5.87 -21.71 -7.55
C GLY A 357 4.35 -21.60 -7.72
N GLY A 358 3.61 -21.31 -6.65
CA GLY A 358 2.14 -21.16 -6.68
C GLY A 358 1.62 -19.83 -7.22
N GLY A 359 2.49 -18.93 -7.71
CA GLY A 359 2.08 -17.59 -8.10
C GLY A 359 1.64 -16.73 -6.91
N ARG A 360 1.12 -15.52 -7.18
CA ARG A 360 0.51 -14.66 -6.17
C ARG A 360 -1.01 -14.90 -6.17
N PRO A 361 -1.58 -15.46 -5.09
CA PRO A 361 -3.03 -15.62 -5.02
C PRO A 361 -3.71 -14.27 -4.81
N ASN A 362 -4.81 -14.03 -5.53
CA ASN A 362 -5.74 -12.95 -5.23
C ASN A 362 -6.74 -13.43 -4.16
N GLY A 363 -6.28 -13.41 -2.90
CA GLY A 363 -6.94 -14.04 -1.76
C GLY A 363 -6.73 -15.57 -1.69
N ILE A 364 -7.07 -16.14 -0.56
CA ILE A 364 -7.01 -17.60 -0.30
C ILE A 364 -8.36 -18.04 0.26
N GLY A 365 -8.90 -19.12 -0.28
CA GLY A 365 -10.12 -19.76 0.22
C GLY A 365 -9.84 -21.15 0.77
N ILE A 366 -10.83 -21.78 1.40
CA ILE A 366 -10.71 -23.09 2.05
C ILE A 366 -10.31 -24.21 1.08
N GLY A 367 -10.67 -24.08 -0.21
CA GLY A 367 -10.33 -25.06 -1.25
C GLY A 367 -8.98 -24.83 -1.93
N ASP A 368 -8.31 -23.71 -1.64
CA ASP A 368 -7.04 -23.35 -2.25
C ASP A 368 -5.85 -23.96 -1.48
N PRO A 369 -4.64 -24.00 -2.05
CA PRO A 369 -3.43 -24.39 -1.32
C PRO A 369 -3.28 -23.54 -0.05
N GLN A 370 -3.23 -24.21 1.10
CA GLN A 370 -3.12 -23.53 2.40
C GLN A 370 -1.66 -23.25 2.76
N PRO A 371 -1.35 -22.09 3.36
CA PRO A 371 -0.02 -21.77 3.84
C PRO A 371 0.38 -22.66 5.04
N ASP A 372 1.65 -23.05 5.13
CA ASP A 372 2.23 -23.53 6.38
C ASP A 372 2.37 -22.34 7.34
N ALA A 373 1.52 -22.30 8.36
CA ALA A 373 1.44 -21.17 9.29
C ALA A 373 2.75 -20.98 10.09
N ALA A 374 3.40 -22.05 10.52
CA ALA A 374 4.63 -21.96 11.31
C ALA A 374 5.82 -21.47 10.45
N LEU A 375 5.94 -22.00 9.23
CA LEU A 375 6.92 -21.56 8.25
C LEU A 375 6.68 -20.10 7.85
N GLY A 376 5.43 -19.75 7.55
CA GLY A 376 5.04 -18.40 7.15
C GLY A 376 5.37 -17.36 8.22
N LEU A 377 4.99 -17.61 9.46
CA LEU A 377 5.30 -16.70 10.57
C LEU A 377 6.82 -16.57 10.80
N ARG A 378 7.59 -17.67 10.74
CA ARG A 378 9.05 -17.61 10.88
C ARG A 378 9.67 -16.73 9.79
N ARG A 379 9.29 -16.94 8.53
CA ARG A 379 9.77 -16.14 7.39
C ARG A 379 9.32 -14.70 7.46
N ALA A 380 8.08 -14.44 7.90
CA ALA A 380 7.56 -13.09 8.08
C ALA A 380 8.39 -12.29 9.08
N ARG A 381 8.70 -12.88 10.24
CA ARG A 381 9.56 -12.27 11.26
C ARG A 381 10.98 -12.00 10.72
N ALA A 382 11.54 -12.92 9.95
CA ALA A 382 12.85 -12.75 9.32
C ALA A 382 12.83 -11.66 8.25
N ALA A 383 11.79 -11.62 7.42
CA ALA A 383 11.61 -10.60 6.39
C ALA A 383 11.43 -9.20 7.00
N THR A 384 10.70 -9.09 8.10
CA THR A 384 10.54 -7.83 8.84
C THR A 384 11.87 -7.32 9.37
N LEU A 385 12.69 -8.17 10.02
CA LEU A 385 14.02 -7.73 10.48
C LEU A 385 14.94 -7.37 9.31
N LEU A 386 14.90 -8.11 8.19
CA LEU A 386 15.64 -7.77 6.98
C LEU A 386 15.22 -6.39 6.48
N MET A 387 13.90 -6.16 6.29
CA MET A 387 13.33 -4.91 5.80
C MET A 387 13.69 -3.71 6.70
N LEU A 388 13.48 -3.84 8.00
CA LEU A 388 13.72 -2.75 8.95
C LEU A 388 15.20 -2.39 9.12
N ALA A 389 16.11 -3.23 8.65
CA ALA A 389 17.54 -2.92 8.61
C ALA A 389 17.97 -2.16 7.34
N LEU A 390 17.10 -2.05 6.34
CA LEU A 390 17.43 -1.37 5.07
C LEU A 390 17.35 0.17 5.23
N PRO A 391 18.16 0.94 4.47
CA PRO A 391 18.02 2.39 4.39
C PRO A 391 16.74 2.78 3.65
N GLY A 392 16.19 3.96 3.95
CA GLY A 392 14.93 4.46 3.43
C GLY A 392 13.79 4.36 4.45
N SER A 393 12.56 4.47 4.02
CA SER A 393 11.36 4.38 4.84
C SER A 393 10.75 2.97 4.82
N ALA A 394 9.91 2.65 5.80
CA ALA A 394 9.22 1.36 5.88
C ALA A 394 7.72 1.58 6.16
N TYR A 395 6.88 0.77 5.53
CA TYR A 395 5.44 0.74 5.76
C TYR A 395 5.04 -0.58 6.40
N LEU A 396 4.24 -0.50 7.44
CA LEU A 396 3.69 -1.64 8.16
C LEU A 396 2.17 -1.64 8.00
N TYR A 397 1.58 -2.77 7.67
CA TYR A 397 0.14 -2.92 7.63
C TYR A 397 -0.39 -3.38 8.98
N GLN A 398 -1.53 -2.85 9.44
CA GLN A 398 -2.15 -3.22 10.71
C GLN A 398 -2.22 -4.75 10.92
N GLY A 399 -1.76 -5.19 12.10
CA GLY A 399 -1.69 -6.60 12.48
C GLY A 399 -0.42 -7.32 12.06
N GLU A 400 0.50 -6.69 11.29
CA GLU A 400 1.82 -7.28 11.03
C GLU A 400 2.60 -7.48 12.32
N GLU A 401 2.54 -6.51 13.21
CA GLU A 401 3.20 -6.54 14.52
C GLU A 401 2.68 -7.67 15.42
N LEU A 402 1.50 -8.19 15.12
CA LEU A 402 0.92 -9.35 15.79
C LEU A 402 1.26 -10.67 15.08
N GLY A 403 1.85 -10.60 13.87
CA GLY A 403 2.09 -11.78 13.04
C GLY A 403 0.81 -12.38 12.48
N LEU A 404 -0.25 -11.58 12.32
CA LEU A 404 -1.56 -12.05 11.85
C LEU A 404 -1.47 -12.76 10.50
N PRO A 405 -1.97 -14.01 10.40
CA PRO A 405 -2.13 -14.67 9.12
C PRO A 405 -3.34 -14.15 8.35
N GLU A 406 -3.43 -14.50 7.08
CA GLU A 406 -4.62 -14.35 6.24
C GLU A 406 -5.79 -15.15 6.81
N HIS A 407 -7.02 -14.65 6.68
CA HIS A 407 -8.21 -15.47 6.94
C HIS A 407 -8.52 -16.35 5.74
N THR A 408 -7.87 -17.50 5.64
CA THR A 408 -7.97 -18.43 4.49
C THR A 408 -9.25 -19.26 4.47
N THR A 409 -10.02 -19.24 5.55
CA THR A 409 -11.29 -19.97 5.69
C THR A 409 -12.49 -19.04 5.79
N LEU A 410 -12.35 -17.78 5.33
CA LEU A 410 -13.44 -16.83 5.29
C LEU A 410 -14.61 -17.41 4.47
N PRO A 411 -15.84 -17.50 5.06
CA PRO A 411 -17.00 -17.98 4.34
C PRO A 411 -17.29 -17.17 3.07
N ASP A 412 -17.65 -17.84 1.98
CA ASP A 412 -17.88 -17.18 0.71
C ASP A 412 -19.04 -16.16 0.77
N GLU A 413 -20.06 -16.43 1.60
CA GLU A 413 -21.19 -15.52 1.85
C GLU A 413 -20.83 -14.25 2.64
N ALA A 414 -19.66 -14.23 3.29
CA ALA A 414 -19.17 -13.05 4.01
C ALA A 414 -18.31 -12.14 3.14
N ARG A 415 -17.96 -12.57 1.93
CA ARG A 415 -17.09 -11.80 1.05
C ARG A 415 -17.77 -10.55 0.52
N GLN A 416 -17.05 -9.43 0.53
CA GLN A 416 -17.53 -8.11 0.10
C GLN A 416 -16.64 -7.47 -0.99
N ASP A 417 -15.48 -8.07 -1.30
CA ASP A 417 -14.59 -7.55 -2.35
C ASP A 417 -15.28 -7.64 -3.73
N PRO A 418 -15.32 -6.55 -4.51
CA PRO A 418 -15.93 -6.55 -5.85
C PRO A 418 -15.33 -7.60 -6.80
N THR A 419 -14.08 -7.99 -6.60
CA THR A 419 -13.44 -9.06 -7.37
C THR A 419 -14.19 -10.38 -7.25
N TRP A 420 -14.74 -10.71 -6.07
CA TRP A 420 -15.49 -11.93 -5.85
C TRP A 420 -16.70 -12.05 -6.80
N GLU A 421 -17.54 -11.02 -6.82
CA GLU A 421 -18.72 -10.98 -7.69
C GLU A 421 -18.36 -10.87 -9.17
N ARG A 422 -17.44 -9.98 -9.53
CA ARG A 422 -17.08 -9.70 -10.94
C ARG A 422 -16.31 -10.84 -11.61
N SER A 423 -15.58 -11.64 -10.86
CA SER A 423 -14.91 -12.85 -11.37
C SER A 423 -15.87 -14.05 -11.51
N GLY A 424 -17.15 -13.89 -11.17
CA GLY A 424 -18.10 -15.00 -11.10
C GLY A 424 -17.72 -16.02 -10.02
N HIS A 425 -17.24 -15.53 -8.88
CA HIS A 425 -16.85 -16.32 -7.69
C HIS A 425 -15.63 -17.23 -7.93
N THR A 426 -14.75 -16.85 -8.84
CA THR A 426 -13.52 -17.62 -9.14
C THR A 426 -12.29 -17.07 -8.45
N GLN A 427 -12.26 -15.77 -8.11
CA GLN A 427 -11.17 -15.12 -7.38
C GLN A 427 -11.65 -14.66 -6.00
N ARG A 428 -10.91 -14.98 -4.96
CA ARG A 428 -11.33 -14.76 -3.56
C ARG A 428 -11.32 -13.29 -3.16
N GLY A 429 -10.52 -12.45 -3.83
CA GLY A 429 -10.38 -11.04 -3.49
C GLY A 429 -9.62 -10.81 -2.17
N ARG A 430 -9.71 -9.59 -1.65
CA ARG A 430 -8.85 -9.05 -0.60
C ARG A 430 -9.41 -9.17 0.82
N ASP A 431 -10.63 -9.67 0.99
CA ASP A 431 -11.31 -9.69 2.30
C ASP A 431 -10.53 -10.41 3.40
N GLY A 432 -9.79 -11.47 3.04
CA GLY A 432 -9.03 -12.26 4.01
C GLY A 432 -7.93 -11.47 4.74
N CYS A 433 -7.34 -10.45 4.12
CA CYS A 433 -6.38 -9.57 4.78
C CYS A 433 -7.02 -8.36 5.49
N ARG A 434 -8.32 -8.11 5.28
CA ARG A 434 -9.06 -6.94 5.77
C ARG A 434 -9.89 -7.18 7.04
N VAL A 435 -9.88 -8.40 7.56
CA VAL A 435 -10.60 -8.78 8.79
C VAL A 435 -10.15 -7.91 9.97
N PRO A 436 -11.08 -7.48 10.87
CA PRO A 436 -10.74 -6.69 12.05
C PRO A 436 -9.68 -7.31 12.93
N ILE A 437 -8.72 -6.49 13.38
CA ILE A 437 -7.58 -6.96 14.18
C ILE A 437 -7.98 -7.28 15.63
N PRO A 438 -7.33 -8.28 16.29
CA PRO A 438 -7.61 -8.64 17.66
C PRO A 438 -6.74 -7.85 18.65
N TRP A 439 -7.38 -7.22 19.64
CA TRP A 439 -6.71 -6.48 20.70
C TRP A 439 -6.66 -7.26 22.01
N GLU A 440 -7.74 -7.91 22.38
CA GLU A 440 -7.97 -8.58 23.68
C GLU A 440 -8.63 -9.93 23.45
N ALA A 441 -7.92 -11.02 23.71
CA ALA A 441 -8.30 -12.38 23.34
C ALA A 441 -9.67 -12.82 23.89
N ASP A 442 -10.02 -12.39 25.10
CA ASP A 442 -11.22 -12.84 25.81
C ASP A 442 -12.38 -11.81 25.78
N ALA A 443 -12.19 -10.67 25.07
CA ALA A 443 -13.21 -9.63 24.92
C ALA A 443 -14.14 -9.91 23.71
N PRO A 444 -15.34 -9.29 23.66
CA PRO A 444 -16.19 -9.30 22.46
C PRO A 444 -15.40 -8.88 21.21
N SER A 445 -15.66 -9.51 20.06
CA SER A 445 -14.93 -9.30 18.81
C SER A 445 -13.40 -9.16 19.00
N TYR A 446 -12.84 -9.88 19.95
CA TYR A 446 -11.43 -9.80 20.38
C TYR A 446 -10.97 -8.38 20.71
N GLY A 447 -11.84 -7.55 21.33
CA GLY A 447 -11.56 -6.17 21.69
C GLY A 447 -11.52 -5.19 20.52
N PHE A 448 -11.96 -5.60 19.34
CA PHE A 448 -12.13 -4.71 18.19
C PHE A 448 -13.20 -3.65 18.47
N GLY A 449 -14.34 -4.07 19.03
CA GLY A 449 -15.42 -3.21 19.46
C GLY A 449 -16.01 -3.63 20.82
N PRO A 450 -16.97 -2.86 21.36
CA PRO A 450 -17.62 -3.17 22.63
C PRO A 450 -18.66 -4.30 22.54
N THR A 451 -18.96 -4.79 21.33
CA THR A 451 -19.92 -5.86 21.03
C THR A 451 -19.27 -7.00 20.25
N ASP A 452 -20.01 -8.10 20.01
CA ASP A 452 -19.54 -9.19 19.14
C ASP A 452 -19.72 -8.89 17.64
N ALA A 453 -20.20 -7.70 17.29
CA ALA A 453 -20.35 -7.31 15.89
C ALA A 453 -18.99 -7.14 15.19
N SER A 454 -18.92 -7.60 13.93
CA SER A 454 -17.74 -7.48 13.08
C SER A 454 -18.19 -7.60 11.62
N TRP A 455 -17.81 -6.64 10.78
CA TRP A 455 -18.22 -6.62 9.37
C TRP A 455 -17.67 -7.79 8.54
N LEU A 456 -16.52 -8.33 8.95
CA LEU A 456 -16.01 -9.63 8.50
C LEU A 456 -15.78 -10.51 9.72
N PRO A 457 -16.17 -11.81 9.67
CA PRO A 457 -16.00 -12.70 10.81
C PRO A 457 -14.52 -12.91 11.12
N GLN A 458 -14.16 -12.76 12.40
CA GLN A 458 -12.81 -13.02 12.89
C GLN A 458 -12.64 -14.53 13.15
N PRO A 459 -11.57 -15.18 12.65
CA PRO A 459 -11.35 -16.59 12.93
C PRO A 459 -10.98 -16.83 14.39
N ALA A 460 -11.48 -17.91 14.99
CA ALA A 460 -11.24 -18.24 16.40
C ALA A 460 -9.76 -18.31 16.77
N LEU A 461 -8.90 -18.73 15.82
CA LEU A 461 -7.45 -18.77 15.98
C LEU A 461 -6.86 -17.39 16.31
N TRP A 462 -7.49 -16.29 15.90
CA TRP A 462 -6.94 -14.94 16.10
C TRP A 462 -6.91 -14.50 17.56
N ALA A 463 -7.65 -15.16 18.45
CA ALA A 463 -7.49 -14.98 19.90
C ALA A 463 -6.05 -15.22 20.37
N GLU A 464 -5.31 -16.15 19.74
CA GLU A 464 -3.91 -16.44 20.07
C GLU A 464 -2.95 -15.33 19.63
N TYR A 465 -3.36 -14.53 18.64
CA TYR A 465 -2.59 -13.42 18.08
C TYR A 465 -2.93 -12.07 18.73
N ALA A 466 -3.95 -12.01 19.61
CA ALA A 466 -4.40 -10.77 20.21
C ALA A 466 -3.24 -10.04 20.92
N LEU A 467 -3.28 -8.71 20.92
CA LEU A 467 -2.22 -7.87 21.46
C LEU A 467 -1.94 -8.17 22.93
N ASP A 468 -2.98 -8.38 23.75
CA ASP A 468 -2.86 -8.70 25.18
C ASP A 468 -2.13 -10.02 25.47
N ARG A 469 -2.09 -10.93 24.48
CA ARG A 469 -1.32 -12.19 24.55
C ARG A 469 0.14 -12.02 24.17
N GLN A 470 0.53 -10.86 23.60
CA GLN A 470 1.87 -10.63 23.07
C GLN A 470 2.62 -9.50 23.76
N ARG A 471 1.91 -8.48 24.26
CA ARG A 471 2.52 -7.34 24.96
C ARG A 471 3.25 -7.83 26.21
N ASP A 472 4.51 -7.39 26.37
CA ASP A 472 5.42 -7.77 27.45
C ASP A 472 5.74 -9.27 27.53
N VAL A 473 5.47 -10.04 26.46
CA VAL A 473 5.82 -11.46 26.35
C VAL A 473 7.11 -11.61 25.55
N PRO A 474 8.24 -11.96 26.20
CA PRO A 474 9.52 -12.11 25.54
C PRO A 474 9.45 -13.08 24.35
N GLY A 475 9.94 -12.64 23.19
CA GLY A 475 9.96 -13.46 21.97
C GLY A 475 8.66 -13.45 21.15
N SER A 476 7.61 -12.75 21.60
CA SER A 476 6.40 -12.52 20.80
C SER A 476 6.73 -11.71 19.54
N THR A 477 5.83 -11.73 18.56
CA THR A 477 6.04 -10.95 17.33
C THR A 477 5.92 -9.46 17.61
N TYR A 478 4.99 -9.05 18.48
CA TYR A 478 4.85 -7.66 18.92
C TYR A 478 6.14 -7.11 19.55
N GLU A 479 6.75 -7.84 20.47
CA GLU A 479 8.01 -7.41 21.11
C GLU A 479 9.19 -7.39 20.12
N LEU A 480 9.20 -8.28 19.11
CA LEU A 480 10.17 -8.22 18.03
C LEU A 480 10.07 -6.90 17.26
N TYR A 481 8.84 -6.50 16.87
CA TYR A 481 8.62 -5.24 16.14
C TYR A 481 9.03 -4.03 16.99
N ARG A 482 8.61 -3.96 18.26
CA ARG A 482 9.02 -2.88 19.19
C ARG A 482 10.53 -2.77 19.28
N ALA A 483 11.21 -3.87 19.51
CA ALA A 483 12.67 -3.90 19.62
C ALA A 483 13.35 -3.48 18.32
N ALA A 484 12.89 -3.98 17.17
CA ALA A 484 13.44 -3.65 15.86
C ALA A 484 13.26 -2.17 15.52
N LEU A 485 12.07 -1.60 15.74
CA LEU A 485 11.79 -0.18 15.50
C LEU A 485 12.60 0.73 16.40
N ARG A 486 12.75 0.37 17.67
CA ARG A 486 13.63 1.11 18.59
C ARG A 486 15.08 1.09 18.14
N LEU A 487 15.62 -0.09 17.81
CA LEU A 487 17.00 -0.24 17.33
C LEU A 487 17.22 0.46 16.00
N ARG A 488 16.24 0.37 15.05
CA ARG A 488 16.29 1.09 13.78
C ARG A 488 16.49 2.59 13.99
N ARG A 489 15.77 3.18 14.94
CA ARG A 489 15.89 4.61 15.30
C ARG A 489 17.21 4.90 16.03
N GLU A 490 17.57 4.09 17.01
CA GLU A 490 18.80 4.25 17.79
C GLU A 490 20.07 4.22 16.93
N HIS A 491 20.10 3.34 15.92
CA HIS A 491 21.22 3.18 14.99
C HIS A 491 21.09 4.01 13.71
N GLY A 492 20.01 4.77 13.53
CA GLY A 492 19.78 5.62 12.35
C GLY A 492 19.73 4.85 11.03
N LEU A 493 19.20 3.61 11.04
CA LEU A 493 19.28 2.70 9.88
C LEU A 493 18.57 3.25 8.64
N GLY A 494 17.49 4.02 8.82
CA GLY A 494 16.78 4.63 7.69
C GLY A 494 17.62 5.65 6.91
N ARG A 495 18.55 6.34 7.57
CA ARG A 495 19.49 7.29 6.96
C ARG A 495 20.83 6.66 6.59
N GLY A 496 21.00 5.40 6.87
CA GLY A 496 22.25 4.68 6.62
C GLY A 496 22.50 4.42 5.15
N THR A 497 23.55 3.66 4.90
CA THR A 497 23.92 3.18 3.56
C THR A 497 24.13 1.68 3.61
N LEU A 498 23.69 0.97 2.59
CA LEU A 498 23.86 -0.47 2.51
C LEU A 498 25.16 -0.83 1.82
N GLU A 499 25.97 -1.66 2.48
CA GLU A 499 27.19 -2.25 1.93
C GLU A 499 27.08 -3.78 1.99
N TRP A 500 27.04 -4.43 0.83
CA TRP A 500 27.02 -5.88 0.77
C TRP A 500 28.36 -6.47 1.22
N VAL A 501 28.33 -7.35 2.21
CA VAL A 501 29.48 -8.12 2.68
C VAL A 501 29.54 -9.47 1.99
N SER A 502 28.39 -10.12 1.80
CA SER A 502 28.23 -11.38 1.08
C SER A 502 26.82 -11.52 0.53
N SER A 503 26.69 -11.98 -0.70
CA SER A 503 25.44 -12.28 -1.38
C SER A 503 25.52 -13.67 -2.02
N GLY A 504 25.54 -14.70 -1.16
CA GLY A 504 25.55 -16.10 -1.58
C GLY A 504 24.15 -16.61 -1.95
N ASP A 505 24.07 -17.83 -2.47
CA ASP A 505 22.81 -18.45 -2.87
C ASP A 505 21.87 -18.73 -1.68
N GLU A 506 22.44 -18.89 -0.48
CA GLU A 506 21.69 -19.27 0.72
C GLU A 506 21.75 -18.21 1.85
N THR A 507 22.62 -17.20 1.73
CA THR A 507 22.78 -16.19 2.79
C THR A 507 22.94 -14.80 2.20
N LEU A 508 22.38 -13.81 2.91
CA LEU A 508 22.67 -12.40 2.67
C LEU A 508 23.30 -11.78 3.91
N ILE A 509 24.43 -11.09 3.70
CA ILE A 509 25.11 -10.33 4.75
C ILE A 509 25.41 -8.94 4.21
N PHE A 510 24.93 -7.92 4.90
CA PHE A 510 25.25 -6.53 4.59
C PHE A 510 25.53 -5.72 5.85
N ARG A 511 26.16 -4.58 5.69
CA ARG A 511 26.30 -3.56 6.73
C ARG A 511 25.39 -2.37 6.42
N ASN A 512 24.86 -1.79 7.50
CA ASN A 512 24.22 -0.50 7.49
C ASN A 512 24.73 0.29 8.72
N GLY A 513 25.61 1.25 8.50
CA GLY A 513 26.36 1.88 9.57
C GLY A 513 27.25 0.88 10.34
N GLU A 514 27.12 0.84 11.65
CA GLU A 514 27.84 -0.10 12.51
C GLU A 514 27.15 -1.49 12.60
N LEU A 515 25.94 -1.60 12.07
CA LEU A 515 25.15 -2.81 12.15
C LEU A 515 25.51 -3.78 11.02
N THR A 516 25.75 -5.04 11.37
CA THR A 516 25.83 -6.15 10.41
C THR A 516 24.53 -6.94 10.47
N VAL A 517 23.90 -7.15 9.32
CA VAL A 517 22.67 -7.96 9.16
C VAL A 517 23.03 -9.25 8.45
N LEU A 518 22.63 -10.38 9.03
CA LEU A 518 22.78 -11.69 8.43
C LEU A 518 21.39 -12.33 8.35
N THR A 519 21.00 -12.77 7.14
CA THR A 519 19.80 -13.57 6.89
C THR A 519 20.20 -14.91 6.30
N ASN A 520 19.76 -16.00 6.92
CA ASN A 520 19.95 -17.35 6.45
C ASN A 520 18.69 -17.86 5.75
N PHE A 521 18.77 -18.09 4.44
CA PHE A 521 17.71 -18.70 3.62
C PHE A 521 17.96 -20.19 3.38
N GLY A 522 19.19 -20.65 3.68
CA GLY A 522 19.63 -22.03 3.43
C GLY A 522 19.20 -23.01 4.52
N ALA A 523 19.35 -24.29 4.23
CA ALA A 523 18.98 -25.37 5.14
C ALA A 523 19.99 -25.57 6.29
N ALA A 524 21.27 -25.21 6.06
CA ALA A 524 22.32 -25.36 7.08
C ALA A 524 22.39 -24.13 7.99
N PRO A 525 22.53 -24.31 9.32
CA PRO A 525 22.77 -23.20 10.22
C PRO A 525 24.07 -22.46 9.90
N VAL A 526 24.07 -21.12 10.03
CA VAL A 526 25.22 -20.26 9.75
C VAL A 526 25.86 -19.81 11.06
N PRO A 527 27.14 -20.14 11.33
CA PRO A 527 27.84 -19.69 12.52
C PRO A 527 27.91 -18.16 12.60
N LEU A 528 27.73 -17.61 13.81
CA LEU A 528 27.97 -16.20 14.04
C LEU A 528 29.47 -15.86 13.92
N PRO A 529 29.82 -14.65 13.46
CA PRO A 529 31.19 -14.16 13.54
C PRO A 529 31.72 -14.16 14.97
N THR A 530 32.99 -14.51 15.15
CA THR A 530 33.61 -14.56 16.49
C THR A 530 33.55 -13.19 17.16
N GLY A 531 32.97 -13.14 18.35
CA GLY A 531 32.86 -11.90 19.15
C GLY A 531 31.67 -11.00 18.78
N ALA A 532 30.82 -11.42 17.82
CA ALA A 532 29.62 -10.66 17.48
C ALA A 532 28.62 -10.61 18.64
N GLU A 533 28.10 -9.45 18.93
CA GLU A 533 26.98 -9.23 19.85
C GLU A 533 25.66 -9.26 19.07
N VAL A 534 24.71 -10.10 19.48
CA VAL A 534 23.38 -10.16 18.87
C VAL A 534 22.48 -9.08 19.48
N LEU A 535 22.10 -8.08 18.68
CA LEU A 535 21.19 -7.00 19.07
C LEU A 535 19.71 -7.37 18.88
N ALA A 536 19.42 -8.09 17.80
CA ALA A 536 18.08 -8.60 17.51
C ALA A 536 18.16 -9.91 16.74
N THR A 537 17.17 -10.78 16.93
CA THR A 537 17.00 -12.03 16.18
C THR A 537 15.52 -12.29 15.93
N SER A 538 15.17 -12.74 14.73
CA SER A 538 13.79 -13.06 14.36
C SER A 538 13.27 -14.36 14.98
N ALA A 539 14.17 -15.27 15.38
CA ALA A 539 13.91 -16.49 16.13
C ALA A 539 15.13 -16.87 16.97
N PRO A 540 15.00 -17.74 17.97
CA PRO A 540 16.14 -18.20 18.77
C PRO A 540 17.25 -18.81 17.90
N LEU A 541 18.50 -18.57 18.27
CA LEU A 541 19.66 -19.25 17.71
C LEU A 541 19.63 -20.73 18.14
N ASN A 542 20.34 -21.59 17.42
CA ASN A 542 20.49 -22.99 17.82
C ASN A 542 21.48 -23.15 19.02
N ASP A 543 21.61 -24.40 19.50
CA ASP A 543 22.48 -24.71 20.66
C ASP A 543 23.97 -24.38 20.40
N ASP A 544 24.41 -24.39 19.13
CA ASP A 544 25.78 -24.03 18.72
C ASP A 544 25.93 -22.51 18.49
N ASN A 545 24.95 -21.70 18.90
CA ASN A 545 24.91 -20.25 18.68
C ASN A 545 25.03 -19.87 17.19
N ALA A 546 24.43 -20.66 16.30
CA ALA A 546 24.36 -20.40 14.87
C ALA A 546 22.95 -20.00 14.44
N VAL A 547 22.85 -19.27 13.32
CA VAL A 547 21.62 -18.73 12.75
C VAL A 547 20.89 -19.81 11.98
N PRO A 548 19.70 -20.27 12.44
CA PRO A 548 18.93 -21.30 11.75
C PRO A 548 18.36 -20.83 10.39
N THR A 549 17.78 -21.77 9.65
CA THR A 549 17.02 -21.50 8.42
C THR A 549 15.89 -20.49 8.64
N ASP A 550 15.69 -19.60 7.69
CA ASP A 550 14.64 -18.57 7.71
C ASP A 550 14.74 -17.64 8.95
N VAL A 551 15.95 -17.26 9.34
CA VAL A 551 16.23 -16.37 10.47
C VAL A 551 17.12 -15.21 10.01
N THR A 552 16.76 -14.01 10.47
CA THR A 552 17.56 -12.79 10.33
C THR A 552 18.07 -12.35 11.71
N VAL A 553 19.33 -11.96 11.77
CA VAL A 553 19.97 -11.41 12.99
C VAL A 553 20.62 -10.05 12.70
N TRP A 554 20.58 -9.16 13.68
CA TRP A 554 21.32 -7.90 13.71
C TRP A 554 22.47 -8.03 14.70
N LEU A 555 23.67 -7.71 14.23
CA LEU A 555 24.92 -7.92 14.93
C LEU A 555 25.72 -6.63 15.06
N ARG A 556 26.43 -6.51 16.17
CA ARG A 556 27.46 -5.48 16.39
C ARG A 556 28.81 -6.11 16.70
#